data_d9f78b840c9eef976acbe2d5ccacaeb3
#
_entry.id   d9f78b840c9eef976acbe2d5ccacaeb3
#
_cell.length_a   1.000
_cell.length_b   1.000
_cell.length_c   1.000
_cell.angle_alpha   90.00
_cell.angle_beta   90.00
_cell.angle_gamma   90.00
#
_symmetry.space_group_name_H-M   'P 1'
#
loop_
_entity.id
_entity.type
_entity.pdbx_description
1 polymer ?
#
loop_
_entity_poly.entity_id
_entity_poly.type
_entity_poly.pdbx_seq_one_letter_code
_entity_poly.pdbx_strand_id
1 'polypeptide(L)'
;MSSTAPTPTPTTTPPPPPSSSSIPQTLWDLQVPLFITYAGGSGEGGGGGEGGGKTLPFVASVPRFSYLALLLPRLSAFFGRPCSSFHHEDVLLRNLAVGLLVDLYQPRLPWRLTVSDGVSWDIGDTFLNSAKEADFVRNGNAHQIMSLSKEHTTALWNAVQDNDYAAFSKINTRLLNTSRELRNVPIRIYIPQSQPSAGSEGGGAQAGSFKVVQSLLQPRASERVPQTLGAALRGLMPRLFPSSRDPVLADIVLHGARVPFATPLEELMREAAYPDGWLCLVVQPLDV
;
A
#
# COMPACT_ATOMS: atom_id res chain seq x y z
N MET A 1 71.88 29.60 -8.47
CA MET A 1 71.10 28.92 -7.37
C MET A 1 69.65 29.23 -7.64
N SER A 2 68.95 28.32 -8.34
CA SER A 2 67.54 28.46 -8.74
C SER A 2 66.68 27.73 -7.68
N SER A 3 65.87 28.48 -6.97
CA SER A 3 64.87 27.96 -6.00
C SER A 3 63.58 27.62 -6.72
N THR A 4 63.26 26.36 -6.78
CA THR A 4 61.97 25.82 -7.28
C THR A 4 60.96 25.77 -6.13
N ALA A 5 59.87 26.53 -6.24
CA ALA A 5 58.76 26.51 -5.29
C ALA A 5 57.90 25.23 -5.47
N PRO A 6 57.35 24.66 -4.39
CA PRO A 6 56.53 23.45 -4.49
C PRO A 6 55.10 23.81 -5.03
N THR A 7 54.64 22.97 -5.96
CA THR A 7 53.29 23.04 -6.54
C THR A 7 52.26 22.64 -5.48
N PRO A 8 51.14 23.39 -5.33
CA PRO A 8 50.07 23.04 -4.36
C PRO A 8 49.30 21.77 -4.83
N THR A 9 49.19 20.82 -3.93
CA THR A 9 48.38 19.58 -4.09
C THR A 9 46.89 19.96 -4.19
N PRO A 10 46.11 19.37 -5.13
CA PRO A 10 44.67 19.64 -5.19
C PRO A 10 43.95 19.06 -3.97
N THR A 11 43.31 19.92 -3.22
CA THR A 11 42.44 19.58 -2.10
C THR A 11 41.19 18.90 -2.64
N THR A 12 41.08 17.59 -2.51
CA THR A 12 39.87 16.82 -2.85
C THR A 12 38.78 17.12 -1.82
N THR A 13 37.83 17.95 -2.20
CA THR A 13 36.60 18.18 -1.41
C THR A 13 35.85 16.85 -1.26
N PRO A 14 35.50 16.40 -0.05
CA PRO A 14 34.69 15.19 0.11
C PRO A 14 33.35 15.36 -0.59
N PRO A 15 32.79 14.28 -1.19
CA PRO A 15 31.48 14.36 -1.82
C PRO A 15 30.44 14.76 -0.78
N PRO A 16 29.42 15.56 -1.18
CA PRO A 16 28.34 15.97 -0.27
C PRO A 16 27.65 14.70 0.28
N PRO A 17 27.20 14.71 1.55
CA PRO A 17 26.44 13.61 2.10
C PRO A 17 25.20 13.34 1.23
N PRO A 18 24.79 12.05 1.07
CA PRO A 18 23.60 11.74 0.30
C PRO A 18 22.43 12.53 0.89
N SER A 19 21.71 13.25 0.04
CA SER A 19 20.50 13.97 0.41
C SER A 19 19.53 12.96 1.05
N SER A 20 19.15 13.18 2.32
CA SER A 20 18.16 12.35 2.99
C SER A 20 16.86 12.42 2.18
N SER A 21 16.47 11.31 1.56
CA SER A 21 15.18 11.21 0.89
C SER A 21 14.07 11.43 1.91
N SER A 22 13.02 12.16 1.54
CA SER A 22 11.83 12.31 2.39
C SER A 22 11.15 10.96 2.60
N ILE A 23 10.37 10.81 3.69
CA ILE A 23 9.61 9.58 3.95
C ILE A 23 8.74 9.20 2.73
N PRO A 24 7.96 10.10 2.11
CA PRO A 24 7.18 9.77 0.93
C PRO A 24 8.03 9.24 -0.22
N GLN A 25 9.17 9.87 -0.52
CA GLN A 25 10.07 9.40 -1.58
C GLN A 25 10.58 7.98 -1.28
N THR A 26 11.02 7.75 -0.05
CA THR A 26 11.49 6.42 0.37
C THR A 26 10.40 5.35 0.20
N LEU A 27 9.14 5.66 0.54
CA LEU A 27 8.02 4.74 0.38
C LEU A 27 7.73 4.42 -1.09
N TRP A 28 7.87 5.40 -1.99
CA TRP A 28 7.71 5.20 -3.44
C TRP A 28 8.82 4.35 -4.04
N ASP A 29 10.02 4.40 -3.48
CA ASP A 29 11.17 3.61 -3.93
C ASP A 29 11.10 2.14 -3.47
N LEU A 30 10.22 1.80 -2.51
CA LEU A 30 10.07 0.44 -2.02
C LEU A 30 9.51 -0.50 -3.08
N GLN A 31 10.16 -1.65 -3.24
CA GLN A 31 9.80 -2.68 -4.21
C GLN A 31 9.44 -4.01 -3.52
N VAL A 32 8.52 -4.74 -4.13
CA VAL A 32 8.11 -6.08 -3.68
C VAL A 32 8.49 -7.10 -4.76
N PRO A 33 9.37 -8.06 -4.45
CA PRO A 33 9.70 -9.13 -5.38
C PRO A 33 8.57 -10.16 -5.44
N LEU A 34 8.11 -10.46 -6.66
CA LEU A 34 7.02 -11.39 -6.97
C LEU A 34 7.52 -12.59 -7.75
N PHE A 35 6.93 -13.75 -7.46
CA PHE A 35 7.09 -15.00 -8.19
C PHE A 35 5.69 -15.49 -8.57
N ILE A 36 5.33 -15.39 -9.85
CA ILE A 36 3.96 -15.61 -10.33
C ILE A 36 3.90 -16.85 -11.22
N THR A 37 2.99 -17.77 -10.91
CA THR A 37 2.69 -18.96 -11.71
C THR A 37 1.26 -18.88 -12.24
N TYR A 38 0.97 -19.61 -13.34
CA TYR A 38 -0.38 -19.70 -13.87
C TYR A 38 -1.14 -20.89 -13.23
N ALA A 39 -2.37 -20.71 -12.81
CA ALA A 39 -3.23 -21.75 -12.28
C ALA A 39 -3.53 -22.81 -13.37
N GLY A 40 -3.36 -24.08 -13.07
CA GLY A 40 -3.57 -25.17 -14.02
C GLY A 40 -2.31 -25.66 -14.75
N GLY A 41 -1.12 -25.22 -14.33
CA GLY A 41 0.16 -25.76 -14.81
C GLY A 41 0.56 -27.13 -14.21
N SER A 42 -0.19 -27.63 -13.22
CA SER A 42 -0.05 -28.99 -12.65
C SER A 42 -1.31 -29.78 -12.95
N GLY A 43 -1.46 -30.23 -14.19
CA GLY A 43 -2.55 -31.12 -14.59
C GLY A 43 -2.34 -32.50 -14.02
N GLU A 44 -2.94 -32.85 -12.89
CA GLU A 44 -3.42 -34.18 -12.60
C GLU A 44 -4.75 -34.37 -13.35
N GLY A 45 -4.71 -35.03 -14.50
CA GLY A 45 -5.89 -35.30 -15.27
C GLY A 45 -5.55 -36.08 -16.55
N GLY A 46 -5.58 -37.41 -16.48
CA GLY A 46 -5.36 -38.43 -17.47
C GLY A 46 -5.58 -38.06 -18.94
N GLY A 47 -4.54 -38.21 -19.73
CA GLY A 47 -4.58 -38.17 -21.20
C GLY A 47 -3.17 -38.08 -21.73
N GLY A 48 -2.61 -39.23 -22.18
CA GLY A 48 -1.27 -39.37 -22.72
C GLY A 48 -0.98 -38.39 -23.87
N GLY A 49 -0.23 -37.36 -23.59
CA GLY A 49 0.39 -36.45 -24.54
C GLY A 49 1.70 -35.99 -23.94
N GLU A 50 2.82 -36.45 -24.49
CA GLU A 50 4.16 -35.99 -24.16
C GLU A 50 4.25 -34.50 -24.45
N GLY A 51 4.22 -33.63 -23.39
CA GLY A 51 4.31 -32.19 -23.53
C GLY A 51 3.91 -31.41 -22.28
N GLY A 52 3.91 -32.03 -21.09
CA GLY A 52 3.69 -31.32 -19.82
C GLY A 52 4.84 -30.37 -19.48
N GLY A 53 5.08 -29.34 -20.29
CA GLY A 53 6.07 -28.32 -20.04
C GLY A 53 5.76 -27.58 -18.75
N LYS A 54 6.65 -27.67 -17.75
CA LYS A 54 6.59 -26.83 -16.56
C LYS A 54 6.50 -25.38 -17.02
N THR A 55 5.32 -24.76 -16.82
CA THR A 55 5.13 -23.35 -17.12
C THR A 55 6.16 -22.56 -16.33
N LEU A 56 7.04 -21.84 -16.99
CA LEU A 56 8.05 -21.02 -16.34
C LEU A 56 7.36 -19.95 -15.48
N PRO A 57 7.85 -19.68 -14.29
CA PRO A 57 7.30 -18.61 -13.45
C PRO A 57 7.69 -17.24 -14.02
N PHE A 58 6.79 -16.29 -13.90
CA PHE A 58 7.07 -14.89 -14.15
C PHE A 58 7.65 -14.26 -12.87
N VAL A 59 8.85 -13.69 -12.97
CA VAL A 59 9.54 -13.04 -11.85
C VAL A 59 9.62 -11.55 -12.11
N ALA A 60 9.19 -10.73 -11.17
CA ALA A 60 9.22 -9.28 -11.27
C ALA A 60 9.40 -8.64 -9.90
N SER A 61 9.91 -7.40 -9.89
CA SER A 61 9.84 -6.51 -8.75
C SER A 61 8.85 -5.40 -9.08
N VAL A 62 7.94 -5.09 -8.17
CA VAL A 62 6.88 -4.10 -8.38
C VAL A 62 6.88 -3.07 -7.26
N PRO A 63 6.58 -1.80 -7.57
CA PRO A 63 6.48 -0.77 -6.55
C PRO A 63 5.43 -1.11 -5.49
N ARG A 64 5.69 -0.74 -4.25
CA ARG A 64 4.79 -0.98 -3.13
C ARG A 64 3.43 -0.29 -3.30
N PHE A 65 3.40 0.88 -3.95
CA PHE A 65 2.17 1.62 -4.25
C PHE A 65 1.47 1.20 -5.55
N SER A 66 2.06 0.26 -6.30
CA SER A 66 1.46 -0.31 -7.50
C SER A 66 0.30 -1.25 -7.17
N TYR A 67 -0.39 -1.71 -8.21
CA TYR A 67 -1.49 -2.68 -8.13
C TYR A 67 -1.15 -3.90 -8.97
N LEU A 68 -1.48 -5.11 -8.47
CA LEU A 68 -1.24 -6.35 -9.20
C LEU A 68 -1.93 -6.37 -10.58
N ALA A 69 -3.11 -5.73 -10.68
CA ALA A 69 -3.86 -5.62 -11.92
C ALA A 69 -3.06 -4.97 -13.08
N LEU A 70 -2.09 -4.11 -12.78
CA LEU A 70 -1.22 -3.48 -13.79
C LEU A 70 -0.26 -4.48 -14.46
N LEU A 71 -0.06 -5.65 -13.86
CA LEU A 71 0.76 -6.73 -14.46
C LEU A 71 -0.02 -7.60 -15.45
N LEU A 72 -1.36 -7.60 -15.42
CA LEU A 72 -2.20 -8.53 -16.18
C LEU A 72 -1.90 -8.57 -17.69
N PRO A 73 -1.70 -7.43 -18.39
CA PRO A 73 -1.36 -7.46 -19.82
C PRO A 73 -0.03 -8.17 -20.10
N ARG A 74 0.98 -7.94 -19.24
CA ARG A 74 2.30 -8.58 -19.37
C ARG A 74 2.24 -10.08 -19.05
N LEU A 75 1.43 -10.46 -18.05
CA LEU A 75 1.23 -11.86 -17.65
C LEU A 75 0.47 -12.62 -18.73
N SER A 76 -0.58 -12.03 -19.31
CA SER A 76 -1.33 -12.65 -20.41
C SER A 76 -0.43 -12.88 -21.62
N ALA A 77 0.44 -11.94 -21.96
CA ALA A 77 1.41 -12.10 -23.02
C ALA A 77 2.47 -13.16 -22.70
N PHE A 78 2.97 -13.20 -21.46
CA PHE A 78 3.98 -14.16 -21.03
C PHE A 78 3.47 -15.60 -20.98
N PHE A 79 2.29 -15.81 -20.41
CA PHE A 79 1.69 -17.16 -20.29
C PHE A 79 0.94 -17.60 -21.56
N GLY A 80 0.67 -16.68 -22.51
CA GLY A 80 -0.14 -16.97 -23.70
C GLY A 80 -1.59 -17.33 -23.38
N ARG A 81 -2.11 -16.89 -22.23
CA ARG A 81 -3.44 -17.22 -21.69
C ARG A 81 -4.07 -16.01 -21.02
N PRO A 82 -5.40 -15.90 -20.95
CA PRO A 82 -6.07 -14.84 -20.22
C PRO A 82 -5.67 -14.86 -18.75
N CYS A 83 -5.33 -13.68 -18.22
CA CYS A 83 -5.00 -13.45 -16.82
C CYS A 83 -5.86 -12.31 -16.31
N SER A 84 -6.64 -12.52 -15.23
CA SER A 84 -7.54 -11.50 -14.69
C SER A 84 -7.63 -11.50 -13.16
N SER A 85 -7.25 -12.58 -12.48
CA SER A 85 -7.33 -12.69 -11.03
C SER A 85 -6.04 -13.24 -10.42
N PHE A 86 -5.71 -12.79 -9.22
CA PHE A 86 -4.54 -13.23 -8.46
C PHE A 86 -4.96 -13.95 -7.20
N HIS A 87 -4.21 -14.98 -6.86
CA HIS A 87 -4.39 -15.76 -5.63
C HIS A 87 -3.08 -15.85 -4.86
N HIS A 88 -3.19 -15.78 -3.55
CA HIS A 88 -2.15 -16.15 -2.61
C HIS A 88 -2.59 -17.41 -1.91
N GLU A 89 -1.88 -18.52 -2.15
CA GLU A 89 -2.38 -19.86 -1.82
C GLU A 89 -3.79 -20.06 -2.43
N ASP A 90 -4.81 -20.34 -1.62
CA ASP A 90 -6.20 -20.53 -2.08
C ASP A 90 -7.06 -19.26 -1.97
N VAL A 91 -6.45 -18.12 -1.57
CA VAL A 91 -7.16 -16.87 -1.32
C VAL A 91 -7.15 -15.98 -2.54
N LEU A 92 -8.34 -15.64 -3.05
CA LEU A 92 -8.50 -14.61 -4.10
C LEU A 92 -8.14 -13.25 -3.53
N LEU A 93 -7.13 -12.61 -4.12
CA LEU A 93 -6.69 -11.28 -3.70
C LEU A 93 -7.61 -10.19 -4.22
N ARG A 94 -7.86 -9.19 -3.38
CA ARG A 94 -8.61 -7.99 -3.75
C ARG A 94 -7.69 -6.97 -4.44
N ASN A 95 -8.27 -6.06 -5.23
CA ASN A 95 -7.53 -4.98 -5.87
C ASN A 95 -7.17 -3.87 -4.87
N LEU A 96 -6.18 -4.16 -4.04
CA LEU A 96 -5.55 -3.22 -3.12
C LEU A 96 -4.12 -2.96 -3.58
N ALA A 97 -3.51 -1.88 -3.10
CA ALA A 97 -2.10 -1.62 -3.35
C ALA A 97 -1.23 -2.80 -2.89
N VAL A 98 -0.21 -3.15 -3.67
CA VAL A 98 0.66 -4.31 -3.41
C VAL A 98 1.23 -4.28 -1.99
N GLY A 99 1.67 -3.11 -1.53
CA GLY A 99 2.19 -2.96 -0.19
C GLY A 99 1.17 -3.25 0.92
N LEU A 100 -0.09 -2.86 0.72
CA LEU A 100 -1.15 -3.15 1.67
C LEU A 100 -1.46 -4.65 1.72
N LEU A 101 -1.47 -5.31 0.55
CA LEU A 101 -1.62 -6.76 0.49
C LEU A 101 -0.47 -7.49 1.20
N VAL A 102 0.77 -7.02 1.03
CA VAL A 102 1.92 -7.57 1.74
C VAL A 102 1.78 -7.40 3.25
N ASP A 103 1.33 -6.24 3.72
CA ASP A 103 1.11 -6.01 5.15
C ASP A 103 -0.02 -6.87 5.72
N LEU A 104 -1.07 -7.17 4.92
CA LEU A 104 -2.19 -8.00 5.31
C LEU A 104 -1.84 -9.49 5.39
N TYR A 105 -1.17 -10.00 4.37
CA TYR A 105 -0.91 -11.44 4.24
C TYR A 105 0.47 -11.86 4.75
N GLN A 106 1.37 -10.91 4.99
CA GLN A 106 2.74 -11.12 5.51
C GLN A 106 3.48 -12.27 4.82
N PRO A 107 3.51 -12.31 3.47
CA PRO A 107 4.07 -13.43 2.75
C PRO A 107 5.60 -13.48 2.91
N ARG A 108 6.16 -14.69 2.76
CA ARG A 108 7.60 -14.84 2.56
C ARG A 108 7.99 -14.27 1.19
N LEU A 109 9.08 -13.51 1.13
CA LEU A 109 9.60 -12.95 -0.12
C LEU A 109 10.62 -13.91 -0.78
N PRO A 110 10.67 -14.03 -2.12
CA PRO A 110 9.74 -13.40 -3.06
C PRO A 110 8.30 -13.92 -2.89
N TRP A 111 7.32 -12.99 -2.98
CA TRP A 111 5.92 -13.35 -2.78
C TRP A 111 5.41 -14.27 -3.91
N ARG A 112 4.99 -15.45 -3.54
CA ARG A 112 4.45 -16.46 -4.47
C ARG A 112 2.99 -16.22 -4.71
N LEU A 113 2.62 -15.99 -5.97
CA LEU A 113 1.26 -15.75 -6.42
C LEU A 113 0.90 -16.72 -7.53
N THR A 114 -0.40 -17.03 -7.62
CA THR A 114 -0.97 -17.72 -8.75
C THR A 114 -1.91 -16.78 -9.49
N VAL A 115 -1.79 -16.72 -10.83
CA VAL A 115 -2.71 -15.97 -11.68
C VAL A 115 -3.61 -16.92 -12.43
N SER A 116 -4.88 -16.55 -12.60
CA SER A 116 -5.88 -17.32 -13.34
C SER A 116 -6.78 -16.40 -14.15
N ASP A 117 -7.59 -17.01 -15.02
CA ASP A 117 -8.73 -16.30 -15.62
C ASP A 117 -9.87 -16.23 -14.60
N GLY A 118 -10.51 -15.08 -14.48
CA GLY A 118 -11.55 -14.80 -13.50
C GLY A 118 -12.14 -13.40 -13.71
N VAL A 119 -12.67 -12.81 -12.63
CA VAL A 119 -13.27 -11.47 -12.69
C VAL A 119 -12.18 -10.41 -12.83
N SER A 120 -12.29 -9.57 -13.85
CA SER A 120 -11.42 -8.40 -14.02
C SER A 120 -12.04 -7.16 -13.37
N TRP A 121 -11.19 -6.20 -12.97
CA TRP A 121 -11.58 -4.97 -12.33
C TRP A 121 -10.94 -3.78 -13.05
N ASP A 122 -11.68 -2.68 -13.23
CA ASP A 122 -11.08 -1.42 -13.62
C ASP A 122 -10.39 -0.78 -12.42
N ILE A 123 -9.06 -0.85 -12.43
CA ILE A 123 -8.27 -0.34 -11.32
C ILE A 123 -8.17 1.19 -11.34
N GLY A 124 -8.23 1.83 -12.51
CA GLY A 124 -8.19 3.27 -12.65
C GLY A 124 -9.41 3.93 -12.00
N ASP A 125 -10.60 3.45 -12.32
CA ASP A 125 -11.84 3.91 -11.70
C ASP A 125 -11.87 3.63 -10.21
N THR A 126 -11.39 2.46 -9.77
CA THR A 126 -11.29 2.10 -8.35
C THR A 126 -10.38 3.07 -7.60
N PHE A 127 -9.22 3.40 -8.15
CA PHE A 127 -8.28 4.37 -7.57
C PHE A 127 -8.91 5.76 -7.46
N LEU A 128 -9.47 6.28 -8.54
CA LEU A 128 -10.04 7.63 -8.57
C LEU A 128 -11.25 7.77 -7.62
N ASN A 129 -12.10 6.74 -7.52
CA ASN A 129 -13.22 6.74 -6.58
C ASN A 129 -12.71 6.72 -5.13
N SER A 130 -11.71 5.91 -4.82
CA SER A 130 -11.06 5.90 -3.51
C SER A 130 -10.45 7.26 -3.15
N ALA A 131 -9.81 7.93 -4.12
CA ALA A 131 -9.25 9.26 -3.92
C ALA A 131 -10.33 10.34 -3.67
N LYS A 132 -11.50 10.25 -4.35
CA LYS A 132 -12.64 11.14 -4.08
C LYS A 132 -13.21 10.93 -2.67
N GLU A 133 -13.31 9.68 -2.23
CA GLU A 133 -13.75 9.36 -0.87
C GLU A 133 -12.79 9.92 0.18
N ALA A 134 -11.47 9.79 -0.04
CA ALA A 134 -10.45 10.36 0.85
C ALA A 134 -10.55 11.89 0.92
N ASP A 135 -10.75 12.56 -0.23
CA ASP A 135 -10.95 14.01 -0.29
C ASP A 135 -12.21 14.43 0.47
N PHE A 136 -13.30 13.68 0.28
CA PHE A 136 -14.55 13.91 1.02
C PHE A 136 -14.36 13.80 2.53
N VAL A 137 -13.64 12.78 3.00
CA VAL A 137 -13.36 12.61 4.43
C VAL A 137 -12.52 13.78 4.96
N ARG A 138 -11.47 14.18 4.23
CA ARG A 138 -10.58 15.29 4.62
C ARG A 138 -11.28 16.62 4.74
N ASN A 139 -12.14 16.95 3.78
CA ASN A 139 -12.66 18.30 3.59
C ASN A 139 -14.17 18.42 3.84
N GLY A 140 -14.88 17.29 4.04
CA GLY A 140 -16.34 17.25 4.11
C GLY A 140 -17.03 17.37 2.74
N ASN A 141 -16.27 17.43 1.67
CA ASN A 141 -16.70 17.39 0.27
C ASN A 141 -15.52 16.94 -0.61
N ALA A 142 -15.79 16.44 -1.81
CA ALA A 142 -14.78 16.01 -2.77
C ALA A 142 -14.41 17.12 -3.78
N HIS A 143 -14.55 18.40 -3.40
CA HIS A 143 -14.40 19.51 -4.33
C HIS A 143 -12.98 19.64 -4.87
N GLN A 144 -11.95 19.34 -4.06
CA GLN A 144 -10.56 19.49 -4.46
C GLN A 144 -10.22 18.57 -5.64
N ILE A 145 -10.49 17.28 -5.50
CA ILE A 145 -10.23 16.32 -6.57
C ILE A 145 -11.17 16.48 -7.76
N MET A 146 -12.44 16.82 -7.52
CA MET A 146 -13.43 17.00 -8.60
C MET A 146 -13.22 18.29 -9.40
N SER A 147 -12.52 19.28 -8.86
CA SER A 147 -12.14 20.50 -9.56
C SER A 147 -10.87 20.37 -10.40
N LEU A 148 -10.17 19.24 -10.31
CA LEU A 148 -9.04 18.95 -11.19
C LEU A 148 -9.50 18.86 -12.64
N SER A 149 -8.69 19.40 -13.56
CA SER A 149 -8.91 19.16 -14.98
C SER A 149 -8.77 17.67 -15.32
N LYS A 150 -9.34 17.26 -16.45
CA LYS A 150 -9.18 15.88 -16.93
C LYS A 150 -7.70 15.49 -17.07
N GLU A 151 -6.86 16.42 -17.54
CA GLU A 151 -5.42 16.23 -17.71
C GLU A 151 -4.75 15.96 -16.35
N HIS A 152 -5.08 16.73 -15.32
CA HIS A 152 -4.52 16.52 -13.98
C HIS A 152 -5.01 15.22 -13.34
N THR A 153 -6.27 14.85 -13.55
CA THR A 153 -6.81 13.58 -13.05
C THR A 153 -6.14 12.39 -13.72
N THR A 154 -5.94 12.46 -15.05
CA THR A 154 -5.22 11.45 -15.81
C THR A 154 -3.75 11.40 -15.38
N ALA A 155 -3.09 12.56 -15.22
CA ALA A 155 -1.71 12.63 -14.79
C ALA A 155 -1.49 12.07 -13.36
N LEU A 156 -2.46 12.26 -12.45
CA LEU A 156 -2.43 11.67 -11.12
C LEU A 156 -2.40 10.14 -11.18
N TRP A 157 -3.27 9.55 -11.99
CA TRP A 157 -3.31 8.10 -12.17
C TRP A 157 -2.06 7.57 -12.89
N ASN A 158 -1.63 8.23 -13.98
CA ASN A 158 -0.42 7.83 -14.70
C ASN A 158 0.82 7.86 -13.79
N ALA A 159 0.94 8.87 -12.93
CA ALA A 159 2.03 8.94 -11.97
C ALA A 159 2.09 7.73 -11.02
N VAL A 160 0.92 7.19 -10.64
CA VAL A 160 0.85 5.96 -9.84
C VAL A 160 1.21 4.73 -10.67
N GLN A 161 0.75 4.65 -11.92
CA GLN A 161 1.07 3.54 -12.83
C GLN A 161 2.57 3.48 -13.14
N ASP A 162 3.17 4.64 -13.38
CA ASP A 162 4.58 4.79 -13.77
C ASP A 162 5.53 4.86 -12.57
N ASN A 163 4.96 4.84 -11.34
CA ASN A 163 5.71 5.03 -10.10
C ASN A 163 6.53 6.34 -10.08
N ASP A 164 5.99 7.41 -10.65
CA ASP A 164 6.62 8.74 -10.70
C ASP A 164 6.17 9.61 -9.52
N TYR A 165 6.97 9.57 -8.43
CA TYR A 165 6.71 10.39 -7.25
C TYR A 165 6.74 11.90 -7.56
N ALA A 166 7.62 12.35 -8.44
CA ALA A 166 7.76 13.78 -8.73
C ALA A 166 6.51 14.34 -9.43
N ALA A 167 5.97 13.59 -10.41
CA ALA A 167 4.70 13.93 -11.05
C ALA A 167 3.52 13.83 -10.08
N PHE A 168 3.45 12.77 -9.28
CA PHE A 168 2.42 12.57 -8.25
C PHE A 168 2.41 13.71 -7.23
N SER A 169 3.56 14.03 -6.66
CA SER A 169 3.72 15.03 -5.59
C SER A 169 3.21 16.41 -6.00
N LYS A 170 3.44 16.83 -7.26
CA LYS A 170 2.95 18.12 -7.78
C LYS A 170 1.42 18.26 -7.70
N ILE A 171 0.70 17.16 -7.97
CA ILE A 171 -0.77 17.16 -7.94
C ILE A 171 -1.27 16.95 -6.51
N ASN A 172 -0.69 15.98 -5.79
CA ASN A 172 -1.07 15.66 -4.43
C ASN A 172 -0.88 16.84 -3.46
N THR A 173 0.19 17.63 -3.63
CA THR A 173 0.41 18.85 -2.84
C THR A 173 -0.75 19.83 -2.99
N ARG A 174 -1.34 19.96 -4.18
CA ARG A 174 -2.52 20.82 -4.39
C ARG A 174 -3.76 20.27 -3.68
N LEU A 175 -3.92 18.94 -3.61
CA LEU A 175 -5.03 18.29 -2.91
C LEU A 175 -4.89 18.40 -1.38
N LEU A 176 -3.65 18.44 -0.87
CA LEU A 176 -3.37 18.52 0.57
C LEU A 176 -3.29 19.95 1.09
N ASN A 177 -2.81 20.91 0.27
CA ASN A 177 -2.64 22.31 0.67
C ASN A 177 -3.89 23.12 0.37
N THR A 178 -4.96 22.81 1.06
CA THR A 178 -6.17 23.62 1.02
C THR A 178 -6.09 24.74 2.04
N SER A 179 -6.72 25.90 1.75
CA SER A 179 -6.83 27.02 2.70
C SER A 179 -7.77 26.71 3.88
N ARG A 180 -8.41 25.55 3.87
CA ARG A 180 -9.33 25.10 4.92
C ARG A 180 -8.62 24.16 5.88
N GLU A 181 -8.98 24.26 7.15
CA GLU A 181 -8.54 23.28 8.13
C GLU A 181 -9.02 21.87 7.77
N LEU A 182 -8.13 20.92 7.94
CA LEU A 182 -8.42 19.49 7.78
C LEU A 182 -9.53 19.09 8.76
N ARG A 183 -10.66 18.58 8.25
CA ARG A 183 -11.78 18.15 9.10
C ARG A 183 -11.49 16.81 9.76
N ASN A 184 -11.10 15.83 8.94
CA ASN A 184 -10.83 14.48 9.41
C ASN A 184 -9.62 13.90 8.68
N VAL A 185 -9.00 12.90 9.28
CA VAL A 185 -7.96 12.07 8.68
C VAL A 185 -8.62 10.88 7.98
N PRO A 186 -8.44 10.68 6.67
CA PRO A 186 -8.91 9.49 5.98
C PRO A 186 -8.15 8.25 6.47
N ILE A 187 -8.82 7.41 7.23
CA ILE A 187 -8.21 6.22 7.83
C ILE A 187 -9.05 4.97 7.54
N ARG A 188 -8.37 3.90 7.13
CA ARG A 188 -8.89 2.54 6.99
C ARG A 188 -8.05 1.61 7.83
N ILE A 189 -8.68 0.90 8.76
CA ILE A 189 -8.01 -0.08 9.62
C ILE A 189 -8.45 -1.46 9.18
N TYR A 190 -7.49 -2.25 8.74
CA TYR A 190 -7.68 -3.61 8.26
C TYR A 190 -7.39 -4.58 9.39
N ILE A 191 -8.37 -5.39 9.76
CA ILE A 191 -8.26 -6.39 10.82
C ILE A 191 -8.32 -7.76 10.15
N PRO A 192 -7.20 -8.49 10.06
CA PRO A 192 -7.21 -9.87 9.58
C PRO A 192 -8.18 -10.72 10.42
N GLN A 193 -8.95 -11.57 9.75
CA GLN A 193 -9.84 -12.51 10.42
C GLN A 193 -9.16 -13.88 10.46
N SER A 194 -9.06 -14.46 11.64
CA SER A 194 -8.61 -15.85 11.80
C SER A 194 -9.52 -16.77 11.02
N GLN A 195 -8.97 -17.81 10.42
CA GLN A 195 -9.77 -18.86 9.77
C GLN A 195 -10.75 -19.43 10.77
N PRO A 196 -12.03 -19.67 10.40
CA PRO A 196 -12.92 -20.45 11.24
C PRO A 196 -12.29 -21.82 11.42
N SER A 197 -12.07 -22.23 12.68
CA SER A 197 -11.71 -23.59 13.00
C SER A 197 -12.76 -24.54 12.39
N ALA A 198 -12.30 -25.59 11.72
CA ALA A 198 -13.15 -26.61 11.10
C ALA A 198 -14.16 -27.14 12.15
N GLY A 199 -15.41 -26.71 12.04
CA GLY A 199 -16.49 -27.07 12.99
C GLY A 199 -17.60 -26.04 13.16
N SER A 200 -17.46 -24.83 12.61
CA SER A 200 -18.52 -23.81 12.67
C SER A 200 -19.36 -23.84 11.38
N GLU A 201 -20.45 -24.61 11.41
CA GLU A 201 -21.52 -24.51 10.43
C GLU A 201 -22.28 -23.20 10.65
N GLY A 202 -21.93 -22.15 9.91
CA GLY A 202 -22.67 -20.90 9.99
C GLY A 202 -21.84 -19.70 9.54
N GLY A 203 -21.97 -19.30 8.28
CA GLY A 203 -21.48 -18.03 7.78
C GLY A 203 -19.96 -17.94 7.61
N GLY A 204 -19.42 -18.75 6.69
CA GLY A 204 -17.98 -18.90 6.48
C GLY A 204 -17.26 -17.59 6.19
N ALA A 205 -16.43 -17.14 7.12
CA ALA A 205 -15.34 -16.23 6.80
C ALA A 205 -14.39 -16.98 5.86
N GLN A 206 -14.30 -16.51 4.62
CA GLN A 206 -13.40 -17.09 3.61
C GLN A 206 -11.96 -16.92 4.09
N ALA A 207 -11.12 -17.93 3.92
CA ALA A 207 -9.70 -17.85 4.25
C ALA A 207 -9.08 -16.55 3.70
N GLY A 208 -8.26 -15.88 4.50
CA GLY A 208 -7.66 -14.59 4.12
C GLY A 208 -8.62 -13.40 4.13
N SER A 209 -9.84 -13.54 4.70
CA SER A 209 -10.75 -12.42 4.85
C SER A 209 -10.25 -11.42 5.91
N PHE A 210 -10.63 -10.17 5.73
CA PHE A 210 -10.35 -9.10 6.69
C PHE A 210 -11.56 -8.19 6.84
N LYS A 211 -11.70 -7.62 8.03
CA LYS A 211 -12.68 -6.57 8.31
C LYS A 211 -12.02 -5.21 8.14
N VAL A 212 -12.73 -4.28 7.51
CA VAL A 212 -12.28 -2.89 7.39
C VAL A 212 -13.10 -2.01 8.32
N VAL A 213 -12.41 -1.26 9.16
CA VAL A 213 -13.01 -0.23 10.02
C VAL A 213 -12.63 1.13 9.45
N GLN A 214 -13.63 1.93 9.13
CA GLN A 214 -13.48 3.33 8.73
C GLN A 214 -14.13 4.21 9.79
N SER A 215 -13.53 5.35 10.09
CA SER A 215 -14.09 6.31 11.03
C SER A 215 -13.66 7.72 10.69
N LEU A 216 -14.46 8.69 11.10
CA LEU A 216 -14.14 10.10 11.00
C LEU A 216 -13.33 10.52 12.22
N LEU A 217 -12.03 10.63 12.06
CA LEU A 217 -11.10 11.00 13.12
C LEU A 217 -10.59 12.41 12.90
N GLN A 218 -10.84 13.28 13.86
CA GLN A 218 -10.31 14.63 13.80
C GLN A 218 -8.78 14.62 13.91
N PRO A 219 -8.07 15.55 13.25
CA PRO A 219 -6.61 15.65 13.33
C PRO A 219 -6.12 16.08 14.72
N ARG A 220 -7.01 16.67 15.52
CA ARG A 220 -6.72 17.18 16.85
C ARG A 220 -7.70 16.63 17.89
N ALA A 221 -7.20 16.28 19.06
CA ALA A 221 -7.99 15.90 20.22
C ALA A 221 -8.60 17.12 20.93
N SER A 222 -7.94 18.29 20.85
CA SER A 222 -8.40 19.61 21.27
C SER A 222 -7.67 20.68 20.46
N GLU A 223 -8.03 21.98 20.61
CA GLU A 223 -7.47 23.08 19.82
C GLU A 223 -5.92 23.09 19.70
N ARG A 224 -5.22 22.59 20.75
CA ARG A 224 -3.76 22.63 20.79
C ARG A 224 -3.10 21.24 20.86
N VAL A 225 -3.88 20.18 20.95
CA VAL A 225 -3.36 18.82 21.14
C VAL A 225 -3.63 17.98 19.89
N PRO A 226 -2.59 17.52 19.18
CA PRO A 226 -2.79 16.63 18.05
C PRO A 226 -3.40 15.29 18.50
N GLN A 227 -4.25 14.72 17.66
CA GLN A 227 -4.77 13.36 17.83
C GLN A 227 -3.68 12.35 17.52
N THR A 228 -3.30 11.53 18.49
CA THR A 228 -2.31 10.46 18.28
C THR A 228 -2.95 9.18 17.80
N LEU A 229 -2.17 8.33 17.12
CA LEU A 229 -2.61 7.01 16.67
C LEU A 229 -3.17 6.18 17.83
N GLY A 230 -2.45 6.07 18.93
CA GLY A 230 -2.88 5.26 20.09
C GLY A 230 -4.16 5.79 20.74
N ALA A 231 -4.34 7.10 20.83
CA ALA A 231 -5.59 7.68 21.37
C ALA A 231 -6.78 7.39 20.44
N ALA A 232 -6.59 7.47 19.14
CA ALA A 232 -7.62 7.14 18.16
C ALA A 232 -7.98 5.64 18.18
N LEU A 233 -6.99 4.75 18.20
CA LEU A 233 -7.21 3.29 18.28
C LEU A 233 -7.95 2.88 19.55
N ARG A 234 -7.57 3.43 20.70
CA ARG A 234 -8.27 3.20 21.95
C ARG A 234 -9.73 3.67 21.90
N GLY A 235 -9.97 4.82 21.28
CA GLY A 235 -11.33 5.34 21.10
C GLY A 235 -12.20 4.48 20.20
N LEU A 236 -11.64 3.96 19.10
CA LEU A 236 -12.36 3.15 18.11
C LEU A 236 -12.54 1.70 18.54
N MET A 237 -11.52 1.11 19.13
CA MET A 237 -11.46 -0.33 19.42
C MET A 237 -10.85 -0.60 20.82
N PRO A 238 -11.49 -0.15 21.90
CA PRO A 238 -10.92 -0.22 23.26
C PRO A 238 -10.63 -1.64 23.75
N ARG A 239 -11.35 -2.65 23.21
CA ARG A 239 -11.10 -4.06 23.54
C ARG A 239 -9.81 -4.59 22.93
N LEU A 240 -9.42 -4.08 21.78
CA LEU A 240 -8.20 -4.49 21.05
C LEU A 240 -7.01 -3.59 21.44
N PHE A 241 -7.28 -2.31 21.70
CA PHE A 241 -6.29 -1.30 22.10
C PHE A 241 -6.66 -0.68 23.46
N PRO A 242 -6.44 -1.40 24.57
CA PRO A 242 -6.79 -0.90 25.91
C PRO A 242 -5.90 0.26 26.37
N SER A 243 -4.68 0.36 25.83
CA SER A 243 -3.74 1.44 26.08
C SER A 243 -3.64 2.40 24.88
N SER A 244 -3.53 3.70 25.14
CA SER A 244 -3.23 4.72 24.14
C SER A 244 -1.73 5.00 23.98
N ARG A 245 -0.89 4.39 24.82
CA ARG A 245 0.56 4.62 24.84
C ARG A 245 1.33 3.52 24.16
N ASP A 246 0.95 2.28 24.48
CA ASP A 246 1.71 1.09 24.08
C ASP A 246 0.77 0.02 23.53
N PRO A 247 1.20 -0.78 22.53
CA PRO A 247 0.47 -1.95 22.07
C PRO A 247 0.47 -3.02 23.16
N VAL A 248 -0.73 -3.56 23.48
CA VAL A 248 -0.90 -4.59 24.51
C VAL A 248 -1.36 -5.91 23.91
N LEU A 249 -2.42 -5.89 23.09
CA LEU A 249 -2.98 -7.09 22.46
C LEU A 249 -2.72 -7.12 20.95
N ALA A 250 -2.50 -5.97 20.35
CA ALA A 250 -2.24 -5.84 18.93
C ALA A 250 -1.36 -4.62 18.67
N ASP A 251 -0.61 -4.68 17.58
CA ASP A 251 0.18 -3.60 17.05
C ASP A 251 -0.42 -3.10 15.72
N ILE A 252 0.08 -1.98 15.22
CA ILE A 252 -0.31 -1.41 13.92
C ILE A 252 0.88 -1.40 12.99
N VAL A 253 0.65 -1.91 11.79
CA VAL A 253 1.63 -1.89 10.70
C VAL A 253 1.17 -0.95 9.59
N LEU A 254 2.10 -0.17 9.10
CA LEU A 254 1.96 0.69 7.93
C LEU A 254 3.25 0.57 7.10
N HIS A 255 3.11 0.24 5.83
CA HIS A 255 4.23 0.04 4.90
C HIS A 255 5.31 -0.94 5.39
N GLY A 256 4.88 -2.01 6.10
CA GLY A 256 5.79 -3.04 6.63
C GLY A 256 6.48 -2.67 7.94
N ALA A 257 6.22 -1.50 8.50
CA ALA A 257 6.79 -1.04 9.75
C ALA A 257 5.73 -0.87 10.85
N ARG A 258 6.09 -1.17 12.09
CA ARG A 258 5.25 -0.86 13.26
C ARG A 258 5.21 0.64 13.48
N VAL A 259 4.02 1.18 13.72
CA VAL A 259 3.81 2.61 13.92
C VAL A 259 3.74 2.94 15.40
N PRO A 260 4.58 3.84 15.93
CA PRO A 260 4.50 4.26 17.32
C PRO A 260 3.15 4.90 17.65
N PHE A 261 2.54 4.52 18.77
CA PHE A 261 1.22 5.03 19.18
C PHE A 261 1.20 6.54 19.48
N ALA A 262 2.36 7.12 19.79
CA ALA A 262 2.51 8.55 20.02
C ALA A 262 2.49 9.40 18.74
N THR A 263 2.53 8.77 17.55
CA THR A 263 2.59 9.49 16.28
C THR A 263 1.30 10.25 16.01
N PRO A 264 1.36 11.56 15.67
CA PRO A 264 0.18 12.35 15.30
C PRO A 264 -0.45 11.83 13.99
N LEU A 265 -1.77 11.69 13.97
CA LEU A 265 -2.49 11.14 12.80
C LEU A 265 -2.36 12.02 11.56
N GLU A 266 -2.37 13.35 11.73
CA GLU A 266 -2.23 14.27 10.61
C GLU A 266 -0.86 14.16 9.95
N GLU A 267 0.20 14.07 10.74
CA GLU A 267 1.57 13.90 10.27
C GLU A 267 1.71 12.56 9.54
N LEU A 268 1.19 11.48 10.14
CA LEU A 268 1.19 10.16 9.54
C LEU A 268 0.47 10.13 8.18
N MET A 269 -0.67 10.83 8.07
CA MET A 269 -1.40 10.95 6.80
C MET A 269 -0.59 11.73 5.76
N ARG A 270 0.06 12.84 6.15
CA ARG A 270 0.80 13.67 5.20
C ARG A 270 2.03 12.97 4.64
N GLU A 271 2.70 12.18 5.48
CA GLU A 271 3.97 11.54 5.14
C GLU A 271 3.81 10.10 4.59
N ALA A 272 2.74 9.39 4.97
CA ALA A 272 2.64 7.96 4.72
C ALA A 272 1.26 7.48 4.23
N ALA A 273 0.36 8.37 3.79
CA ALA A 273 -0.86 7.91 3.14
C ALA A 273 -0.54 7.21 1.81
N TYR A 274 -1.40 6.28 1.42
CA TYR A 274 -1.38 5.67 0.09
C TYR A 274 -1.71 6.72 -0.98
N PRO A 275 -1.34 6.49 -2.24
CA PRO A 275 -1.55 7.49 -3.32
C PRO A 275 -3.03 7.90 -3.53
N ASP A 276 -3.98 7.06 -3.14
CA ASP A 276 -5.41 7.39 -3.12
C ASP A 276 -5.83 8.30 -1.94
N GLY A 277 -4.86 8.67 -1.09
CA GLY A 277 -5.05 9.58 0.04
C GLY A 277 -5.55 8.93 1.32
N TRP A 278 -5.72 7.61 1.38
CA TRP A 278 -6.09 6.89 2.58
C TRP A 278 -4.88 6.47 3.40
N LEU A 279 -4.99 6.61 4.71
CA LEU A 279 -4.08 6.01 5.67
C LEU A 279 -4.56 4.59 5.97
N CYS A 280 -3.97 3.60 5.28
CA CYS A 280 -4.36 2.19 5.39
C CYS A 280 -3.48 1.48 6.42
N LEU A 281 -4.02 1.21 7.58
CA LEU A 281 -3.35 0.57 8.71
C LEU A 281 -3.75 -0.89 8.81
N VAL A 282 -2.81 -1.77 9.12
CA VAL A 282 -3.07 -3.20 9.34
C VAL A 282 -2.84 -3.55 10.79
N VAL A 283 -3.84 -4.20 11.39
CA VAL A 283 -3.74 -4.71 12.77
C VAL A 283 -2.98 -6.02 12.76
N GLN A 284 -1.96 -6.11 13.59
CA GLN A 284 -1.23 -7.35 13.87
C GLN A 284 -1.46 -7.77 15.31
N PRO A 285 -2.15 -8.90 15.57
CA PRO A 285 -2.23 -9.46 16.90
C PRO A 285 -0.83 -9.72 17.45
N LEU A 286 -0.63 -9.47 18.73
CA LEU A 286 0.59 -9.86 19.43
C LEU A 286 0.36 -11.25 20.01
N ASP A 287 1.37 -12.13 19.87
CA ASP A 287 1.37 -13.41 20.56
C ASP A 287 1.52 -13.13 22.07
N VAL A 288 0.47 -13.42 22.83
CA VAL A 288 0.41 -13.23 24.29
C VAL A 288 0.63 -14.57 24.99
#